data_47e6978a6f351a051beb3b858dfbb5c2
#
_entry.id   47e6978a6f351a051beb3b858dfbb5c2
#
_cell.length_a   1.000
_cell.length_b   1.000
_cell.length_c   1.000
_cell.angle_alpha   90.00
_cell.angle_beta   90.00
_cell.angle_gamma   90.00
#
_symmetry.space_group_name_H-M   'P 1'
#
loop_
_entity.id
_entity.type
_entity.pdbx_description
1 polymer ?
#
loop_
_entity_poly.entity_id
_entity_poly.type
_entity_poly.pdbx_seq_one_letter_code
_entity_poly.pdbx_strand_id
1 'polypeptide(L)'
;MPRPDNARGLRIAAAVAVAFGLLTIMEGGSVLFGSEAARLEAGHYVPFVLWFNFLAGFVYVVAGAGLWARRRWAAWLALSVAVGTAAVFAAFAILILLGGAFELRTVAAMSLRTTVWAVIFAYASRRIAP
;
A
#
# COMPACT_ATOMS: atom_id res chain seq x y z
N MET A 1 8.46 -9.00 -28.51
CA MET A 1 7.96 -7.65 -28.56
C MET A 1 6.81 -7.48 -27.58
N PRO A 2 6.88 -6.51 -26.69
CA PRO A 2 5.78 -6.33 -25.73
C PRO A 2 4.53 -5.84 -26.46
N ARG A 3 3.40 -6.39 -26.06
CA ARG A 3 2.11 -5.95 -26.62
C ARG A 3 1.78 -4.58 -26.08
N PRO A 4 1.13 -3.70 -26.87
CA PRO A 4 0.71 -2.38 -26.40
C PRO A 4 -0.16 -2.46 -25.12
N ASP A 5 -1.00 -3.50 -25.03
CA ASP A 5 -1.86 -3.72 -23.88
C ASP A 5 -1.06 -3.90 -22.59
N ASN A 6 0.07 -4.62 -22.63
CA ASN A 6 0.91 -4.84 -21.47
C ASN A 6 1.52 -3.53 -20.96
N ALA A 7 1.95 -2.67 -21.89
CA ALA A 7 2.51 -1.37 -21.53
C ALA A 7 1.43 -0.48 -20.89
N ARG A 8 0.23 -0.48 -21.47
CA ARG A 8 -0.87 0.32 -20.92
C ARG A 8 -1.27 -0.14 -19.53
N GLY A 9 -1.44 -1.46 -19.35
CA GLY A 9 -1.83 -2.02 -18.06
C GLY A 9 -0.80 -1.75 -16.97
N LEU A 10 0.49 -1.89 -17.29
CA LEU A 10 1.56 -1.60 -16.34
C LEU A 10 1.61 -0.11 -16.00
N ARG A 11 1.36 0.77 -16.95
CA ARG A 11 1.29 2.21 -16.68
C ARG A 11 0.11 2.57 -15.80
N ILE A 12 -1.03 1.93 -16.00
CA ILE A 12 -2.19 2.11 -15.13
C ILE A 12 -1.87 1.65 -13.71
N ALA A 13 -1.26 0.45 -13.58
CA ALA A 13 -0.85 -0.06 -12.28
C ALA A 13 0.16 0.87 -11.61
N ALA A 14 1.12 1.41 -12.37
CA ALA A 14 2.10 2.36 -11.88
C ALA A 14 1.45 3.65 -11.39
N ALA A 15 0.50 4.18 -12.15
CA ALA A 15 -0.22 5.40 -11.78
C ALA A 15 -1.03 5.17 -10.49
N VAL A 16 -1.70 4.03 -10.37
CA VAL A 16 -2.44 3.66 -9.16
C VAL A 16 -1.48 3.57 -7.96
N ALA A 17 -0.34 2.91 -8.14
CA ALA A 17 0.65 2.75 -7.07
C ALA A 17 1.17 4.10 -6.58
N VAL A 18 1.54 4.98 -7.51
CA VAL A 18 2.07 6.32 -7.16
C VAL A 18 0.99 7.17 -6.48
N ALA A 19 -0.21 7.20 -7.04
CA ALA A 19 -1.32 7.98 -6.46
C ALA A 19 -1.65 7.47 -5.05
N PHE A 20 -1.73 6.16 -4.89
CA PHE A 20 -2.02 5.54 -3.59
C PHE A 20 -0.91 5.86 -2.59
N GLY A 21 0.35 5.81 -3.04
CA GLY A 21 1.50 6.14 -2.20
C GLY A 21 1.46 7.58 -1.73
N LEU A 22 1.22 8.52 -2.63
CA LEU A 22 1.15 9.95 -2.28
C LEU A 22 0.01 10.22 -1.31
N LEU A 23 -1.17 9.65 -1.54
CA LEU A 23 -2.30 9.81 -0.62
C LEU A 23 -1.99 9.22 0.76
N THR A 24 -1.36 8.07 0.79
CA THR A 24 -0.98 7.40 2.03
C THR A 24 0.03 8.20 2.82
N ILE A 25 1.02 8.80 2.14
CA ILE A 25 2.02 9.67 2.78
C ILE A 25 1.33 10.91 3.36
N MET A 26 0.44 11.53 2.60
CA MET A 26 -0.28 12.72 3.05
C MET A 26 -1.15 12.42 4.27
N GLU A 27 -1.93 11.36 4.23
CA GLU A 27 -2.83 10.98 5.33
C GLU A 27 -2.04 10.58 6.57
N GLY A 28 -1.05 9.70 6.43
CA GLY A 28 -0.22 9.26 7.54
C GLY A 28 0.59 10.39 8.13
N GLY A 29 1.17 11.22 7.28
CA GLY A 29 1.96 12.37 7.71
C GLY A 29 1.13 13.40 8.47
N SER A 30 -0.13 13.63 8.08
CA SER A 30 -0.99 14.58 8.76
C SER A 30 -1.31 14.13 10.19
N VAL A 31 -1.44 12.83 10.42
CA VAL A 31 -1.70 12.30 11.76
C VAL A 31 -0.41 12.26 12.58
N LEU A 32 0.71 11.81 11.98
CA LEU A 32 1.97 11.65 12.70
C LEU A 32 2.64 12.97 13.04
N PHE A 33 2.62 13.94 12.13
CA PHE A 33 3.38 15.18 12.23
C PHE A 33 2.52 16.44 12.16
N GLY A 34 1.22 16.28 11.93
CA GLY A 34 0.31 17.40 11.74
C GLY A 34 -0.32 17.86 13.04
N SER A 35 -1.52 18.44 12.91
CA SER A 35 -2.23 19.04 14.03
C SER A 35 -2.93 18.00 14.90
N GLU A 36 -3.26 18.44 16.13
CA GLU A 36 -4.07 17.63 17.03
C GLU A 36 -5.46 17.38 16.45
N ALA A 37 -5.99 18.31 15.67
CA ALA A 37 -7.27 18.14 14.99
C ALA A 37 -7.25 16.95 14.05
N ALA A 38 -6.15 16.74 13.30
CA ALA A 38 -6.00 15.59 12.42
C ALA A 38 -6.00 14.28 13.19
N ARG A 39 -5.35 14.26 14.36
CA ARG A 39 -5.34 13.06 15.23
C ARG A 39 -6.71 12.75 15.79
N LEU A 40 -7.46 13.77 16.21
CA LEU A 40 -8.81 13.60 16.71
C LEU A 40 -9.75 13.07 15.63
N GLU A 41 -9.62 13.57 14.41
CA GLU A 41 -10.41 13.11 13.27
C GLU A 41 -10.08 11.66 12.91
N ALA A 42 -8.81 11.24 13.07
CA ALA A 42 -8.39 9.87 12.83
C ALA A 42 -8.98 8.88 13.85
N GLY A 43 -9.35 9.37 15.03
CA GLY A 43 -9.99 8.53 16.06
C GLY A 43 -9.03 7.55 16.71
N HIS A 44 -9.49 6.31 16.89
CA HIS A 44 -8.72 5.24 17.54
C HIS A 44 -7.76 4.60 16.54
N TYR A 45 -6.82 5.38 15.98
CA TYR A 45 -5.82 4.84 15.08
C TYR A 45 -4.82 3.97 15.84
N VAL A 46 -4.26 2.97 15.14
CA VAL A 46 -3.31 2.03 15.73
C VAL A 46 -1.91 2.45 15.28
N PRO A 47 -1.03 2.89 16.21
CA PRO A 47 0.26 3.48 15.84
C PRO A 47 1.14 2.62 14.93
N PHE A 48 1.27 1.32 15.21
CA PHE A 48 2.16 0.50 14.38
C PHE A 48 1.62 0.33 12.95
N VAL A 49 0.29 0.29 12.78
CA VAL A 49 -0.34 0.22 11.46
C VAL A 49 -0.13 1.54 10.72
N LEU A 50 -0.33 2.66 11.42
CA LEU A 50 -0.15 3.99 10.85
C LEU A 50 1.28 4.21 10.37
N TRP A 51 2.26 3.88 11.21
CA TRP A 51 3.68 4.00 10.84
C TRP A 51 4.04 3.11 9.66
N PHE A 52 3.57 1.86 9.69
CA PHE A 52 3.82 0.95 8.57
C PHE A 52 3.25 1.53 7.27
N ASN A 53 2.00 1.98 7.29
CA ASN A 53 1.35 2.52 6.10
C ASN A 53 2.05 3.78 5.60
N PHE A 54 2.45 4.66 6.51
CA PHE A 54 3.17 5.89 6.13
C PHE A 54 4.48 5.56 5.42
N LEU A 55 5.29 4.68 6.00
CA LEU A 55 6.56 4.27 5.40
C LEU A 55 6.34 3.48 4.11
N ALA A 56 5.33 2.62 4.09
CA ALA A 56 4.97 1.86 2.90
C ALA A 56 4.56 2.77 1.75
N GLY A 57 3.97 3.93 2.03
CA GLY A 57 3.60 4.91 1.00
C GLY A 57 4.79 5.30 0.12
N PHE A 58 5.97 5.48 0.70
CA PHE A 58 7.18 5.77 -0.06
C PHE A 58 7.57 4.58 -0.94
N VAL A 59 7.43 3.37 -0.42
CA VAL A 59 7.70 2.15 -1.18
C VAL A 59 6.72 2.02 -2.34
N TYR A 60 5.45 2.39 -2.14
CA TYR A 60 4.44 2.39 -3.22
C TYR A 60 4.88 3.29 -4.39
N VAL A 61 5.41 4.47 -4.08
CA VAL A 61 5.88 5.41 -5.11
C VAL A 61 7.06 4.82 -5.87
N VAL A 62 8.01 4.23 -5.15
CA VAL A 62 9.19 3.60 -5.78
C VAL A 62 8.75 2.41 -6.63
N ALA A 63 7.85 1.57 -6.13
CA ALA A 63 7.32 0.44 -6.89
C ALA A 63 6.60 0.93 -8.16
N GLY A 64 5.81 2.00 -8.04
CA GLY A 64 5.13 2.60 -9.17
C GLY A 64 6.11 3.07 -10.25
N ALA A 65 7.17 3.74 -9.84
CA ALA A 65 8.21 4.16 -10.79
C ALA A 65 8.86 2.96 -11.50
N GLY A 66 9.13 1.90 -10.74
CA GLY A 66 9.68 0.66 -11.32
C GLY A 66 8.73 -0.03 -12.29
N LEU A 67 7.43 -0.05 -11.97
CA LEU A 67 6.41 -0.62 -12.86
C LEU A 67 6.31 0.18 -14.15
N TRP A 68 6.36 1.50 -14.07
CA TRP A 68 6.33 2.36 -15.25
C TRP A 68 7.53 2.08 -16.16
N ALA A 69 8.71 1.88 -15.55
CA ALA A 69 9.94 1.58 -16.27
C ALA A 69 10.07 0.08 -16.61
N ARG A 70 9.10 -0.74 -16.23
CA ARG A 70 9.05 -2.19 -16.48
C ARG A 70 10.26 -2.93 -15.90
N ARG A 71 10.67 -2.54 -14.69
CA ARG A 71 11.81 -3.15 -14.01
C ARG A 71 11.37 -4.41 -13.25
N ARG A 72 12.17 -5.45 -13.34
CA ARG A 72 11.90 -6.72 -12.64
C ARG A 72 11.77 -6.54 -11.13
N TRP A 73 12.62 -5.71 -10.55
CA TRP A 73 12.61 -5.49 -9.11
C TRP A 73 11.27 -4.89 -8.64
N ALA A 74 10.56 -4.22 -9.53
CA ALA A 74 9.25 -3.65 -9.17
C ALA A 74 8.23 -4.73 -8.84
N ALA A 75 8.24 -5.85 -9.58
CA ALA A 75 7.36 -6.98 -9.29
C ALA A 75 7.70 -7.60 -7.93
N TRP A 76 9.00 -7.76 -7.63
CA TRP A 76 9.44 -8.27 -6.33
C TRP A 76 9.09 -7.30 -5.20
N LEU A 77 9.22 -6.01 -5.45
CA LEU A 77 8.84 -4.98 -4.48
C LEU A 77 7.34 -5.01 -4.23
N ALA A 78 6.52 -5.18 -5.27
CA ALA A 78 5.07 -5.32 -5.13
C ALA A 78 4.72 -6.54 -4.29
N LEU A 79 5.41 -7.65 -4.47
CA LEU A 79 5.23 -8.84 -3.64
C LEU A 79 5.58 -8.53 -2.18
N SER A 80 6.70 -7.85 -1.95
CA SER A 80 7.13 -7.48 -0.59
C SER A 80 6.09 -6.60 0.09
N VAL A 81 5.52 -5.65 -0.64
CA VAL A 81 4.45 -4.79 -0.13
C VAL A 81 3.21 -5.62 0.22
N ALA A 82 2.80 -6.51 -0.68
CA ALA A 82 1.61 -7.35 -0.45
C ALA A 82 1.80 -8.24 0.78
N VAL A 83 2.94 -8.91 0.90
CA VAL A 83 3.24 -9.80 2.03
C VAL A 83 3.36 -9.00 3.31
N GLY A 84 4.10 -7.89 3.29
CA GLY A 84 4.26 -7.03 4.48
C GLY A 84 2.93 -6.46 4.96
N THR A 85 2.10 -6.00 4.03
CA THR A 85 0.77 -5.47 4.36
C THR A 85 -0.12 -6.56 4.95
N ALA A 86 -0.10 -7.76 4.37
CA ALA A 86 -0.87 -8.90 4.90
C ALA A 86 -0.40 -9.27 6.31
N ALA A 87 0.92 -9.25 6.56
CA ALA A 87 1.47 -9.55 7.88
C ALA A 87 1.05 -8.50 8.91
N VAL A 88 1.12 -7.22 8.57
CA VAL A 88 0.67 -6.13 9.47
C VAL A 88 -0.83 -6.21 9.70
N PHE A 89 -1.60 -6.54 8.67
CA PHE A 89 -3.04 -6.72 8.79
C PHE A 89 -3.36 -7.88 9.74
N ALA A 90 -2.61 -8.99 9.65
CA ALA A 90 -2.78 -10.11 10.58
C ALA A 90 -2.48 -9.70 12.02
N ALA A 91 -1.40 -8.94 12.24
CA ALA A 91 -1.08 -8.41 13.57
C ALA A 91 -2.17 -7.48 14.09
N PHE A 92 -2.73 -6.65 13.22
CA PHE A 92 -3.84 -5.76 13.56
C PHE A 92 -5.09 -6.56 13.93
N ALA A 93 -5.39 -7.63 13.18
CA ALA A 93 -6.52 -8.50 13.49
C ALA A 93 -6.36 -9.15 14.87
N ILE A 94 -5.14 -9.56 15.21
CA ILE A 94 -4.85 -10.13 16.53
C ILE A 94 -5.10 -9.08 17.62
N LEU A 95 -4.66 -7.84 17.40
CA LEU A 95 -4.91 -6.75 18.34
C LEU A 95 -6.41 -6.55 18.58
N ILE A 96 -7.21 -6.58 17.51
CA ILE A 96 -8.68 -6.45 17.62
C ILE A 96 -9.26 -7.60 18.43
N LEU A 97 -8.82 -8.83 18.17
CA LEU A 97 -9.30 -10.01 18.89
C LEU A 97 -8.93 -9.97 20.37
N LEU A 98 -7.84 -9.29 20.73
CA LEU A 98 -7.42 -9.11 22.11
C LEU A 98 -8.11 -7.92 22.79
N GLY A 99 -9.06 -7.28 22.12
CA GLY A 99 -9.85 -6.19 22.68
C GLY A 99 -9.28 -4.80 22.46
N GLY A 100 -8.27 -4.66 21.60
CA GLY A 100 -7.70 -3.34 21.30
C GLY A 100 -8.71 -2.44 20.57
N ALA A 101 -8.64 -1.14 20.86
CA ALA A 101 -9.46 -0.16 20.16
C ALA A 101 -9.00 0.00 18.70
N PHE A 102 -9.93 0.17 17.79
CA PHE A 102 -9.63 0.30 16.35
C PHE A 102 -10.71 1.09 15.65
N GLU A 103 -10.39 1.49 14.41
CA GLU A 103 -11.34 2.12 13.52
C GLU A 103 -11.71 1.18 12.38
N LEU A 104 -13.00 1.12 12.04
CA LEU A 104 -13.48 0.28 10.95
C LEU A 104 -12.85 0.72 9.61
N ARG A 105 -12.57 2.03 9.47
CA ARG A 105 -11.89 2.58 8.30
C ARG A 105 -10.52 1.94 8.10
N THR A 106 -9.80 1.63 9.17
CA THR A 106 -8.50 0.99 9.09
C THR A 106 -8.62 -0.44 8.59
N VAL A 107 -9.64 -1.18 9.04
CA VAL A 107 -9.91 -2.53 8.53
C VAL A 107 -10.18 -2.50 7.04
N ALA A 108 -11.05 -1.59 6.59
CA ALA A 108 -11.37 -1.42 5.18
C ALA A 108 -10.13 -1.03 4.37
N ALA A 109 -9.33 -0.09 4.88
CA ALA A 109 -8.12 0.37 4.22
C ALA A 109 -7.08 -0.75 4.08
N MET A 110 -6.87 -1.53 5.14
CA MET A 110 -5.90 -2.64 5.12
C MET A 110 -6.36 -3.74 4.16
N SER A 111 -7.65 -4.03 4.12
CA SER A 111 -8.22 -4.98 3.16
C SER A 111 -7.99 -4.51 1.73
N LEU A 112 -8.26 -3.25 1.46
CA LEU A 112 -8.05 -2.65 0.14
C LEU A 112 -6.57 -2.70 -0.26
N ARG A 113 -5.67 -2.29 0.65
CA ARG A 113 -4.22 -2.28 0.38
C ARG A 113 -3.69 -3.67 0.07
N THR A 114 -4.08 -4.65 0.87
CA THR A 114 -3.65 -6.04 0.66
C THR A 114 -4.12 -6.54 -0.70
N THR A 115 -5.39 -6.29 -1.03
CA THR A 115 -5.98 -6.72 -2.30
C THR A 115 -5.32 -6.02 -3.49
N VAL A 116 -5.17 -4.70 -3.42
CA VAL A 116 -4.58 -3.91 -4.51
C VAL A 116 -3.16 -4.39 -4.81
N TRP A 117 -2.34 -4.56 -3.76
CA TRP A 117 -0.94 -4.96 -3.97
C TRP A 117 -0.80 -6.42 -4.40
N ALA A 118 -1.69 -7.31 -3.93
CA ALA A 118 -1.72 -8.68 -4.43
C ALA A 118 -2.06 -8.72 -5.92
N VAL A 119 -3.03 -7.91 -6.35
CA VAL A 119 -3.42 -7.79 -7.76
C VAL A 119 -2.29 -7.18 -8.58
N ILE A 120 -1.67 -6.10 -8.09
CA ILE A 120 -0.54 -5.46 -8.78
C ILE A 120 0.61 -6.46 -8.97
N PHE A 121 0.96 -7.20 -7.91
CA PHE A 121 2.00 -8.22 -8.00
C PHE A 121 1.65 -9.29 -9.04
N ALA A 122 0.43 -9.84 -8.96
CA ALA A 122 0.01 -10.89 -9.88
C ALA A 122 0.04 -10.41 -11.33
N TYR A 123 -0.42 -9.18 -11.56
CA TYR A 123 -0.42 -8.59 -12.89
C TYR A 123 1.01 -8.33 -13.38
N ALA A 124 1.83 -7.67 -12.54
CA ALA A 124 3.20 -7.31 -12.92
C ALA A 124 4.06 -8.55 -13.17
N SER A 125 3.92 -9.60 -12.36
CA SER A 125 4.70 -10.81 -12.51
C SER A 125 4.42 -11.53 -13.83
N ARG A 126 3.23 -11.34 -14.39
CA ARG A 126 2.85 -11.92 -15.68
C ARG A 126 3.29 -11.06 -16.87
N ARG A 127 3.44 -9.75 -16.65
CA ARG A 127 3.73 -8.79 -17.73
C ARG A 127 5.19 -8.42 -17.84
N ILE A 128 5.92 -8.50 -16.71
CA ILE A 128 7.35 -8.22 -16.69
C ILE A 128 8.06 -9.58 -16.69
N ALA A 129 8.78 -9.87 -17.76
CA ALA A 129 9.46 -11.14 -17.90
C ALA A 129 10.49 -11.33 -16.79
N PRO A 130 10.57 -12.55 -16.23
CA PRO A 130 11.59 -12.87 -15.24
C PRO A 130 13.00 -12.86 -15.80
#